data_11c5faa8159f8bd51a896b4122a240fc
#
_entry.id   11c5faa8159f8bd51a896b4122a240fc
#
_cell.length_a   1.000
_cell.length_b   1.000
_cell.length_c   1.000
_cell.angle_alpha   90.00
_cell.angle_beta   90.00
_cell.angle_gamma   90.00
#
_symmetry.space_group_name_H-M   'P 1'
#
loop_
_entity.id
_entity.type
_entity.pdbx_description
1 polymer ?
#
loop_
_entity_poly.entity_id
_entity_poly.type
_entity_poly.pdbx_seq_one_letter_code
_entity_poly.pdbx_strand_id
1 'polypeptide(L)'
;LGKFKKEAEEKLRLIENNKKRVFIIHYSCESFIKHSQRTPRISSIAIRNYESDQTYSFSISKIAEIEKKSMEQLCEEYDELEKKMLNEYFEFLNGHMDCYYVHWNMRDINYGFEALKHRFKVLGGMPVNLDEDRLLDLNKLLIEYYGTNYASHPRLQKLMEINNISNMNFLTGKEEAECFDRCEYIKLHLSTLKKVDVLYNILNRQVNGTLKTNTNKFKQLINEVFESPIYKILSLIGVLWTVISIPLFFKK
;
A
#
# COMPACT_ATOMS: atom_id res chain seq x y z
N LEU A 1 -12.36 9.74 15.34
CA LEU A 1 -11.32 8.66 15.40
C LEU A 1 -11.96 7.27 15.54
N GLY A 2 -12.94 7.08 16.45
CA GLY A 2 -13.53 5.76 16.71
C GLY A 2 -14.16 5.08 15.48
N LYS A 3 -14.86 5.84 14.61
CA LYS A 3 -15.48 5.28 13.40
C LYS A 3 -14.43 4.79 12.39
N PHE A 4 -13.44 5.60 12.07
CA PHE A 4 -12.37 5.23 11.11
C PHE A 4 -11.53 4.06 11.60
N LYS A 5 -11.23 4.00 12.91
CA LYS A 5 -10.53 2.86 13.49
C LYS A 5 -11.34 1.57 13.37
N LYS A 6 -12.65 1.62 13.58
CA LYS A 6 -13.54 0.48 13.42
C LYS A 6 -13.56 -0.02 11.97
N GLU A 7 -13.62 0.90 10.99
CA GLU A 7 -13.53 0.56 9.56
C GLU A 7 -12.20 -0.11 9.22
N ALA A 8 -11.09 0.38 9.79
CA ALA A 8 -9.78 -0.24 9.61
C ALA A 8 -9.71 -1.64 10.23
N GLU A 9 -10.29 -1.84 11.42
CA GLU A 9 -10.38 -3.16 12.08
C GLU A 9 -11.21 -4.15 11.26
N GLU A 10 -12.32 -3.70 10.65
CA GLU A 10 -13.13 -4.52 9.76
C GLU A 10 -12.34 -4.97 8.53
N LYS A 11 -11.56 -4.08 7.92
CA LYS A 11 -10.66 -4.41 6.80
C LYS A 11 -9.55 -5.39 7.21
N LEU A 12 -8.98 -5.24 8.39
CA LEU A 12 -7.97 -6.19 8.92
C LEU A 12 -8.57 -7.58 9.14
N ARG A 13 -9.79 -7.67 9.70
CA ARG A 13 -10.51 -8.94 9.83
C ARG A 13 -10.84 -9.57 8.48
N LEU A 14 -11.23 -8.75 7.49
CA LEU A 14 -11.47 -9.22 6.13
C LEU A 14 -10.19 -9.84 5.55
N ILE A 15 -9.03 -9.19 5.70
CA ILE A 15 -7.73 -9.73 5.27
C ILE A 15 -7.43 -11.04 5.99
N GLU A 16 -7.60 -11.09 7.30
CA GLU A 16 -7.32 -12.27 8.13
C GLU A 16 -8.18 -13.48 7.76
N ASN A 17 -9.47 -13.24 7.48
CA ASN A 17 -10.43 -14.28 7.11
C ASN A 17 -10.28 -14.76 5.64
N ASN A 18 -9.55 -14.02 4.80
CA ASN A 18 -9.42 -14.30 3.37
C ASN A 18 -7.96 -14.44 2.91
N LYS A 19 -7.04 -14.88 3.76
CA LYS A 19 -5.58 -14.90 3.49
C LYS A 19 -5.20 -15.49 2.13
N LYS A 20 -5.86 -16.58 1.71
CA LYS A 20 -5.63 -17.23 0.40
C LYS A 20 -5.95 -16.32 -0.79
N ARG A 21 -6.89 -15.41 -0.61
CA ARG A 21 -7.41 -14.49 -1.62
C ARG A 21 -6.90 -13.07 -1.44
N VAL A 22 -5.87 -12.86 -0.63
CA VAL A 22 -5.23 -11.57 -0.41
C VAL A 22 -3.86 -11.57 -1.08
N PHE A 23 -3.62 -10.59 -1.91
CA PHE A 23 -2.35 -10.33 -2.56
C PHE A 23 -1.80 -8.96 -2.16
N ILE A 24 -0.49 -8.86 -2.02
CA ILE A 24 0.22 -7.61 -1.85
C ILE A 24 0.85 -7.23 -3.18
N ILE A 25 0.64 -5.99 -3.65
CA ILE A 25 1.09 -5.53 -4.96
C ILE A 25 1.88 -4.23 -4.87
N HIS A 26 2.92 -4.13 -5.66
CA HIS A 26 3.65 -2.90 -5.95
C HIS A 26 4.18 -2.91 -7.39
N TYR A 27 4.41 -1.72 -7.96
CA TYR A 27 5.08 -1.59 -9.26
C TYR A 27 6.04 -0.42 -9.30
N SER A 28 7.02 -0.50 -10.19
CA SER A 28 7.95 0.57 -10.50
C SER A 28 7.71 1.06 -11.93
N CYS A 29 7.81 2.38 -12.11
CA CYS A 29 7.61 3.04 -13.38
C CYS A 29 8.59 4.19 -13.57
N GLU A 30 8.62 4.71 -14.77
CA GLU A 30 9.30 5.96 -15.13
C GLU A 30 8.78 7.14 -14.28
N SER A 31 9.61 8.16 -14.12
CA SER A 31 9.21 9.37 -13.40
C SER A 31 8.07 10.10 -14.10
N PHE A 32 6.90 10.13 -13.49
CA PHE A 32 5.75 10.90 -13.97
C PHE A 32 5.93 12.42 -13.82
N ILE A 33 6.90 12.89 -13.05
CA ILE A 33 7.21 14.31 -12.89
C ILE A 33 7.95 14.84 -14.12
N LYS A 34 8.88 14.06 -14.67
CA LYS A 34 9.69 14.45 -15.84
C LYS A 34 8.94 14.34 -17.16
N HIS A 35 7.95 13.50 -17.26
CA HIS A 35 7.25 13.13 -18.49
C HIS A 35 5.74 13.35 -18.40
N SER A 36 5.33 14.56 -17.98
CA SER A 36 3.92 14.92 -17.78
C SER A 36 3.04 14.87 -19.04
N GLN A 37 3.64 14.75 -20.23
CA GLN A 37 2.90 14.73 -21.51
C GLN A 37 2.55 13.32 -22.02
N ARG A 38 3.04 12.26 -21.36
CA ARG A 38 2.76 10.87 -21.73
C ARG A 38 2.56 9.99 -20.48
N THR A 39 1.92 8.86 -20.67
CA THR A 39 1.81 7.86 -19.60
C THR A 39 3.19 7.34 -19.22
N PRO A 40 3.53 7.25 -17.91
CA PRO A 40 4.78 6.66 -17.49
C PRO A 40 4.92 5.22 -17.96
N ARG A 41 6.10 4.85 -18.43
CA ARG A 41 6.46 3.47 -18.78
C ARG A 41 6.59 2.63 -17.52
N ILE A 42 6.07 1.40 -17.55
CA ILE A 42 6.11 0.46 -16.44
C ILE A 42 7.31 -0.46 -16.61
N SER A 43 8.17 -0.56 -15.60
CA SER A 43 9.36 -1.41 -15.67
C SER A 43 9.21 -2.76 -14.97
N SER A 44 8.41 -2.81 -13.91
CA SER A 44 8.25 -4.02 -13.10
C SER A 44 6.98 -3.96 -12.25
N ILE A 45 6.30 -5.10 -12.11
CA ILE A 45 5.18 -5.31 -11.20
C ILE A 45 5.48 -6.57 -10.39
N ALA A 46 5.20 -6.57 -9.10
CA ALA A 46 5.30 -7.75 -8.25
C ALA A 46 4.03 -7.93 -7.41
N ILE A 47 3.60 -9.17 -7.26
CA ILE A 47 2.39 -9.56 -6.54
C ILE A 47 2.73 -10.76 -5.65
N ARG A 48 2.48 -10.67 -4.34
CA ARG A 48 2.74 -11.74 -3.38
C ARG A 48 1.45 -12.18 -2.71
N ASN A 49 1.18 -13.48 -2.70
CA ASN A 49 0.06 -14.03 -1.95
C ASN A 49 0.34 -13.97 -0.45
N TYR A 50 -0.65 -13.55 0.34
CA TYR A 50 -0.48 -13.31 1.77
C TYR A 50 -0.34 -14.61 2.59
N GLU A 51 -0.98 -15.70 2.17
CA GLU A 51 -0.93 -16.98 2.89
C GLU A 51 0.25 -17.85 2.47
N SER A 52 0.41 -18.04 1.14
CA SER A 52 1.40 -18.98 0.60
C SER A 52 2.79 -18.40 0.44
N ASP A 53 2.96 -17.08 0.61
CA ASP A 53 4.20 -16.34 0.35
C ASP A 53 4.69 -16.40 -1.11
N GLN A 54 3.95 -17.06 -2.00
CA GLN A 54 4.31 -17.14 -3.41
C GLN A 54 4.27 -15.75 -4.05
N THR A 55 5.35 -15.40 -4.75
CA THR A 55 5.50 -14.12 -5.44
C THR A 55 5.47 -14.33 -6.95
N TYR A 56 4.59 -13.61 -7.61
CA TYR A 56 4.51 -13.47 -9.06
C TYR A 56 5.15 -12.15 -9.44
N SER A 57 5.95 -12.13 -10.48
CA SER A 57 6.60 -10.90 -10.92
C SER A 57 6.64 -10.79 -12.44
N PHE A 58 6.40 -9.59 -12.91
CA PHE A 58 6.37 -9.19 -14.31
C PHE A 58 7.39 -8.07 -14.47
N SER A 59 8.37 -8.23 -15.34
CA SER A 59 9.39 -7.21 -15.53
C SER A 59 9.85 -7.13 -16.98
N ILE A 60 10.18 -5.91 -17.40
CA ILE A 60 10.68 -5.66 -18.75
C ILE A 60 11.96 -6.43 -19.03
N SER A 61 12.85 -6.57 -18.02
CA SER A 61 14.10 -7.31 -18.12
C SER A 61 13.85 -8.81 -18.34
N LYS A 62 12.83 -9.39 -17.69
CA LYS A 62 12.46 -10.80 -17.87
C LYS A 62 11.93 -11.06 -19.30
N ILE A 63 11.07 -10.16 -19.80
CA ILE A 63 10.56 -10.29 -21.17
C ILE A 63 11.71 -10.18 -22.19
N ALA A 64 12.62 -9.21 -22.01
CA ALA A 64 13.78 -9.06 -22.87
C ALA A 64 14.69 -10.30 -22.85
N GLU A 65 14.92 -10.91 -21.67
CA GLU A 65 15.69 -12.15 -21.52
C GLU A 65 15.04 -13.32 -22.27
N ILE A 66 13.73 -13.52 -22.10
CA ILE A 66 12.97 -14.58 -22.81
C ILE A 66 13.07 -14.39 -24.33
N GLU A 67 13.02 -13.16 -24.82
CA GLU A 67 13.12 -12.83 -26.24
C GLU A 67 14.56 -12.70 -26.75
N LYS A 68 15.55 -12.93 -25.88
CA LYS A 68 16.99 -12.85 -26.22
C LYS A 68 17.38 -11.47 -26.78
N LYS A 69 16.76 -10.41 -26.24
CA LYS A 69 17.06 -9.01 -26.63
C LYS A 69 18.24 -8.47 -25.86
N SER A 70 19.11 -7.72 -26.53
CA SER A 70 20.13 -6.93 -25.88
C SER A 70 19.53 -5.74 -25.13
N MET A 71 20.33 -5.05 -24.31
CA MET A 71 19.88 -3.86 -23.58
C MET A 71 19.52 -2.70 -24.52
N GLU A 72 20.24 -2.56 -25.63
CA GLU A 72 19.95 -1.58 -26.67
C GLU A 72 18.60 -1.87 -27.33
N GLN A 73 18.36 -3.12 -27.75
CA GLN A 73 17.10 -3.55 -28.31
C GLN A 73 15.93 -3.39 -27.31
N LEU A 74 16.16 -3.65 -26.02
CA LEU A 74 15.16 -3.39 -24.98
C LEU A 74 14.76 -1.90 -24.97
N CYS A 75 15.72 -0.98 -25.04
CA CYS A 75 15.43 0.45 -25.03
C CYS A 75 14.68 0.88 -26.30
N GLU A 76 15.02 0.33 -27.46
CA GLU A 76 14.40 0.65 -28.76
C GLU A 76 12.98 0.06 -28.85
N GLU A 77 12.77 -1.18 -28.41
CA GLU A 77 11.51 -1.91 -28.50
C GLU A 77 10.71 -1.88 -27.20
N TYR A 78 10.98 -0.90 -26.31
CA TYR A 78 10.42 -0.86 -24.94
C TYR A 78 8.91 -1.02 -24.89
N ASP A 79 8.18 -0.30 -25.73
CA ASP A 79 6.72 -0.28 -25.70
C ASP A 79 6.11 -1.65 -26.12
N GLU A 80 6.79 -2.39 -27.01
CA GLU A 80 6.37 -3.74 -27.41
C GLU A 80 6.62 -4.75 -26.28
N LEU A 81 7.79 -4.70 -25.66
CA LEU A 81 8.13 -5.58 -24.54
C LEU A 81 7.28 -5.26 -23.31
N GLU A 82 7.01 -3.98 -23.04
CA GLU A 82 6.11 -3.54 -21.97
C GLU A 82 4.68 -4.04 -22.20
N LYS A 83 4.19 -3.99 -23.45
CA LYS A 83 2.87 -4.54 -23.81
C LYS A 83 2.78 -6.02 -23.46
N LYS A 84 3.81 -6.82 -23.74
CA LYS A 84 3.86 -8.24 -23.42
C LYS A 84 3.86 -8.47 -21.91
N MET A 85 4.68 -7.72 -21.18
CA MET A 85 4.73 -7.75 -19.71
C MET A 85 3.36 -7.40 -19.09
N LEU A 86 2.72 -6.34 -19.56
CA LEU A 86 1.41 -5.94 -19.09
C LEU A 86 0.31 -6.94 -19.48
N ASN A 87 0.43 -7.61 -20.61
CA ASN A 87 -0.49 -8.68 -20.97
C ASN A 87 -0.43 -9.82 -19.95
N GLU A 88 0.77 -10.33 -19.62
CA GLU A 88 0.94 -11.35 -18.57
C GLU A 88 0.34 -10.89 -17.21
N TYR A 89 0.56 -9.62 -16.84
CA TYR A 89 0.00 -9.05 -15.61
C TYR A 89 -1.54 -9.01 -15.63
N PHE A 90 -2.16 -8.54 -16.71
CA PHE A 90 -3.62 -8.47 -16.82
C PHE A 90 -4.28 -9.83 -16.97
N GLU A 91 -3.59 -10.81 -17.59
CA GLU A 91 -4.01 -12.21 -17.59
C GLU A 91 -4.01 -12.78 -16.16
N PHE A 92 -2.96 -12.50 -15.36
CA PHE A 92 -2.95 -12.87 -13.95
C PHE A 92 -4.12 -12.25 -13.20
N LEU A 93 -4.38 -10.96 -13.36
CA LEU A 93 -5.51 -10.28 -12.71
C LEU A 93 -6.86 -10.87 -13.12
N ASN A 94 -7.04 -11.21 -14.39
CA ASN A 94 -8.26 -11.82 -14.90
C ASN A 94 -8.54 -13.18 -14.23
N GLY A 95 -7.52 -13.94 -13.93
CA GLY A 95 -7.63 -15.21 -13.18
C GLY A 95 -7.88 -15.03 -11.67
N HIS A 96 -7.77 -13.81 -11.15
CA HIS A 96 -7.84 -13.51 -9.70
C HIS A 96 -8.73 -12.31 -9.38
N MET A 97 -9.76 -12.07 -10.18
CA MET A 97 -10.67 -10.91 -10.03
C MET A 97 -11.45 -10.90 -8.71
N ASP A 98 -11.63 -12.05 -8.09
CA ASP A 98 -12.32 -12.21 -6.82
C ASP A 98 -11.41 -12.02 -5.59
N CYS A 99 -10.12 -11.71 -5.80
CA CYS A 99 -9.12 -11.50 -4.76
C CYS A 99 -9.01 -10.04 -4.31
N TYR A 100 -8.43 -9.82 -3.14
CA TYR A 100 -8.13 -8.50 -2.58
C TYR A 100 -6.68 -8.13 -2.83
N TYR A 101 -6.42 -6.87 -3.17
CA TYR A 101 -5.10 -6.37 -3.49
C TYR A 101 -4.68 -5.29 -2.50
N VAL A 102 -3.75 -5.62 -1.61
CA VAL A 102 -3.17 -4.68 -0.65
C VAL A 102 -2.02 -3.94 -1.31
N HIS A 103 -2.09 -2.62 -1.29
CA HIS A 103 -1.13 -1.75 -1.95
C HIS A 103 -0.72 -0.56 -1.06
N TRP A 104 0.24 0.23 -1.53
CA TRP A 104 0.68 1.45 -0.86
C TRP A 104 0.50 2.67 -1.77
N ASN A 105 -0.50 3.51 -1.48
CA ASN A 105 -0.79 4.75 -2.22
C ASN A 105 -1.04 4.59 -3.74
N MET A 106 -1.44 3.42 -4.23
CA MET A 106 -1.73 3.19 -5.64
C MET A 106 -3.19 3.60 -5.97
N ARG A 107 -3.56 4.85 -5.68
CA ARG A 107 -4.93 5.39 -5.81
C ARG A 107 -5.04 6.54 -6.80
N ASP A 108 -3.90 7.08 -7.23
CA ASP A 108 -3.85 8.25 -8.10
C ASP A 108 -3.94 7.83 -9.57
N ILE A 109 -4.49 8.74 -10.41
CA ILE A 109 -4.55 8.54 -11.86
C ILE A 109 -3.17 8.45 -12.49
N ASN A 110 -2.15 9.07 -11.87
CA ASN A 110 -0.77 9.05 -12.34
C ASN A 110 0.04 7.90 -11.74
N TYR A 111 -0.42 7.34 -10.60
CA TYR A 111 0.24 6.22 -9.94
C TYR A 111 -0.77 5.31 -9.25
N GLY A 112 -1.11 4.20 -9.87
CA GLY A 112 -2.07 3.25 -9.34
C GLY A 112 -2.63 2.32 -10.40
N PHE A 113 -3.72 1.64 -10.06
CA PHE A 113 -4.37 0.68 -10.96
C PHE A 113 -4.90 1.36 -12.22
N GLU A 114 -5.42 2.60 -12.11
CA GLU A 114 -5.90 3.36 -13.27
C GLU A 114 -4.74 3.74 -14.21
N ALA A 115 -3.58 4.10 -13.66
CA ALA A 115 -2.39 4.37 -14.46
C ALA A 115 -1.93 3.13 -15.24
N LEU A 116 -1.89 1.95 -14.59
CA LEU A 116 -1.56 0.67 -15.24
C LEU A 116 -2.55 0.33 -16.36
N LYS A 117 -3.86 0.47 -16.11
CA LYS A 117 -4.90 0.25 -17.12
C LYS A 117 -4.77 1.21 -18.29
N HIS A 118 -4.56 2.49 -18.00
CA HIS A 118 -4.42 3.51 -19.03
C HIS A 118 -3.19 3.24 -19.90
N ARG A 119 -2.03 2.95 -19.28
CA ARG A 119 -0.82 2.61 -20.01
C ARG A 119 -1.02 1.39 -20.93
N PHE A 120 -1.65 0.35 -20.44
CA PHE A 120 -1.92 -0.85 -21.26
C PHE A 120 -2.85 -0.55 -22.43
N LYS A 121 -3.88 0.29 -22.25
CA LYS A 121 -4.73 0.77 -23.36
C LYS A 121 -3.96 1.57 -24.41
N VAL A 122 -3.05 2.46 -23.97
CA VAL A 122 -2.18 3.22 -24.89
C VAL A 122 -1.33 2.29 -25.76
N LEU A 123 -0.89 1.16 -25.21
CA LEU A 123 -0.16 0.13 -25.93
C LEU A 123 -1.07 -0.81 -26.78
N GLY A 124 -2.38 -0.52 -26.83
CA GLY A 124 -3.35 -1.33 -27.58
C GLY A 124 -3.73 -2.64 -26.90
N GLY A 125 -3.61 -2.71 -25.55
CA GLY A 125 -4.08 -3.82 -24.75
C GLY A 125 -5.51 -3.62 -24.22
N MET A 126 -6.11 -4.69 -23.69
CA MET A 126 -7.45 -4.68 -23.07
C MET A 126 -7.34 -5.04 -21.59
N PRO A 127 -7.26 -4.02 -20.70
CA PRO A 127 -7.16 -4.28 -19.27
C PRO A 127 -8.48 -4.77 -18.68
N VAL A 128 -8.38 -5.59 -17.62
CA VAL A 128 -9.52 -5.93 -16.76
C VAL A 128 -9.74 -4.85 -15.70
N ASN A 129 -10.97 -4.74 -15.21
CA ASN A 129 -11.32 -3.84 -14.12
C ASN A 129 -11.49 -4.66 -12.83
N LEU A 130 -10.78 -4.27 -11.79
CA LEU A 130 -11.00 -4.76 -10.44
C LEU A 130 -12.01 -3.85 -9.73
N ASP A 131 -12.85 -4.44 -8.88
CA ASP A 131 -13.76 -3.69 -8.03
C ASP A 131 -12.96 -2.85 -7.00
N GLU A 132 -13.32 -1.59 -6.80
CA GLU A 132 -12.63 -0.70 -5.86
C GLU A 132 -12.60 -1.23 -4.43
N ASP A 133 -13.65 -1.93 -4.01
CA ASP A 133 -13.75 -2.56 -2.68
C ASP A 133 -12.71 -3.68 -2.46
N ARG A 134 -12.07 -4.14 -3.52
CA ARG A 134 -11.00 -5.14 -3.48
C ARG A 134 -9.61 -4.52 -3.43
N LEU A 135 -9.51 -3.19 -3.56
CA LEU A 135 -8.26 -2.44 -3.53
C LEU A 135 -8.05 -1.84 -2.14
N LEU A 136 -7.14 -2.41 -1.36
CA LEU A 136 -6.93 -2.06 0.04
C LEU A 136 -5.63 -1.26 0.21
N ASP A 137 -5.74 0.04 0.43
CA ASP A 137 -4.57 0.89 0.68
C ASP A 137 -4.06 0.75 2.11
N LEU A 138 -2.92 0.10 2.28
CA LEU A 138 -2.30 -0.14 3.58
C LEU A 138 -1.90 1.16 4.29
N ASN A 139 -1.42 2.19 3.58
CA ASN A 139 -1.11 3.47 4.21
C ASN A 139 -2.38 4.13 4.77
N LYS A 140 -3.48 4.13 4.00
CA LYS A 140 -4.77 4.65 4.45
C LYS A 140 -5.29 3.87 5.66
N LEU A 141 -5.23 2.55 5.61
CA LEU A 141 -5.63 1.67 6.71
C LEU A 141 -4.85 1.98 8.00
N LEU A 142 -3.53 2.17 7.92
CA LEU A 142 -2.71 2.54 9.08
C LEU A 142 -3.02 3.95 9.60
N ILE A 143 -3.34 4.91 8.72
CA ILE A 143 -3.82 6.24 9.12
C ILE A 143 -5.15 6.14 9.87
N GLU A 144 -6.09 5.36 9.35
CA GLU A 144 -7.42 5.14 9.96
C GLU A 144 -7.31 4.45 11.33
N TYR A 145 -6.35 3.52 11.48
CA TYR A 145 -6.14 2.75 12.71
C TYR A 145 -5.37 3.54 13.78
N TYR A 146 -4.28 4.22 13.43
CA TYR A 146 -3.34 4.85 14.38
C TYR A 146 -3.39 6.38 14.39
N GLY A 147 -4.01 7.01 13.38
CA GLY A 147 -3.93 8.45 13.13
C GLY A 147 -2.76 8.83 12.22
N THR A 148 -2.76 10.08 11.75
CA THR A 148 -1.81 10.59 10.73
C THR A 148 -0.34 10.57 11.17
N ASN A 149 -0.07 10.57 12.49
CA ASN A 149 1.26 10.64 13.06
C ASN A 149 1.88 9.27 13.37
N TYR A 150 1.32 8.18 12.85
CA TYR A 150 1.81 6.82 13.10
C TYR A 150 3.24 6.58 12.59
N ALA A 151 3.67 7.31 11.57
CA ALA A 151 5.04 7.37 11.09
C ALA A 151 5.30 8.74 10.46
N SER A 152 6.52 9.28 10.62
CA SER A 152 6.96 10.50 9.93
C SER A 152 7.20 10.22 8.43
N HIS A 153 7.16 11.26 7.60
CA HIS A 153 7.48 11.15 6.19
C HIS A 153 9.00 10.99 5.97
N PRO A 154 9.40 10.18 4.98
CA PRO A 154 8.60 9.26 4.16
C PRO A 154 8.16 8.02 4.95
N ARG A 155 6.86 7.82 5.07
CA ARG A 155 6.26 6.85 6.01
C ARG A 155 6.75 5.41 5.85
N LEU A 156 6.85 4.91 4.61
CA LEU A 156 7.25 3.53 4.37
C LEU A 156 8.66 3.25 4.90
N GLN A 157 9.62 4.12 4.58
CA GLN A 157 11.00 4.03 5.06
C GLN A 157 11.06 4.12 6.58
N LYS A 158 10.27 5.03 7.17
CA LYS A 158 10.23 5.18 8.63
C LYS A 158 9.67 3.96 9.33
N LEU A 159 8.65 3.32 8.78
CA LEU A 159 8.16 2.03 9.29
C LEU A 159 9.20 0.93 9.19
N MET A 160 9.97 0.88 8.10
CA MET A 160 11.07 -0.08 7.96
C MET A 160 12.10 0.11 9.08
N GLU A 161 12.55 1.34 9.33
CA GLU A 161 13.50 1.66 10.41
C GLU A 161 12.99 1.23 11.78
N ILE A 162 11.78 1.68 12.17
CA ILE A 162 11.19 1.40 13.49
C ILE A 162 10.99 -0.10 13.72
N ASN A 163 10.73 -0.86 12.64
CA ASN A 163 10.47 -2.29 12.70
C ASN A 163 11.68 -3.15 12.36
N ASN A 164 12.87 -2.57 12.16
CA ASN A 164 14.11 -3.24 11.79
C ASN A 164 13.92 -4.12 10.53
N ILE A 165 13.21 -3.61 9.52
CA ILE A 165 13.06 -4.27 8.22
C ILE A 165 14.26 -3.85 7.36
N SER A 166 14.97 -4.82 6.80
CA SER A 166 16.13 -4.56 5.95
C SER A 166 15.79 -3.70 4.74
N ASN A 167 16.65 -2.75 4.43
CA ASN A 167 16.55 -1.87 3.25
C ASN A 167 17.36 -2.36 2.05
N MET A 168 17.98 -3.52 2.12
CA MET A 168 18.73 -4.09 0.99
C MET A 168 17.83 -4.21 -0.24
N ASN A 169 18.27 -3.70 -1.39
CA ASN A 169 17.53 -3.58 -2.65
C ASN A 169 16.31 -2.64 -2.61
N PHE A 170 16.07 -1.92 -1.53
CA PHE A 170 14.99 -0.93 -1.47
C PHE A 170 15.48 0.39 -2.10
N LEU A 171 14.85 0.84 -3.16
CA LEU A 171 15.10 2.14 -3.78
C LEU A 171 13.98 3.12 -3.40
N THR A 172 14.35 4.36 -3.10
CA THR A 172 13.40 5.47 -2.98
C THR A 172 12.81 5.80 -4.35
N GLY A 173 11.70 6.54 -4.40
CA GLY A 173 11.11 6.95 -5.68
C GLY A 173 12.08 7.76 -6.55
N LYS A 174 12.98 8.57 -5.95
CA LYS A 174 14.02 9.31 -6.68
C LYS A 174 15.06 8.36 -7.26
N GLU A 175 15.56 7.40 -6.48
CA GLU A 175 16.53 6.40 -6.95
C GLU A 175 15.92 5.50 -8.03
N GLU A 176 14.64 5.15 -7.94
CA GLU A 176 13.95 4.40 -8.99
C GLU A 176 13.88 5.19 -10.30
N ALA A 177 13.55 6.48 -10.24
CA ALA A 177 13.57 7.35 -11.41
C ALA A 177 14.97 7.45 -12.05
N GLU A 178 16.02 7.59 -11.23
CA GLU A 178 17.40 7.59 -11.69
C GLU A 178 17.84 6.25 -12.30
N CYS A 179 17.42 5.12 -11.69
CA CYS A 179 17.68 3.80 -12.26
C CYS A 179 16.97 3.59 -13.59
N PHE A 180 15.73 4.10 -13.73
CA PHE A 180 15.00 4.03 -14.98
C PHE A 180 15.74 4.80 -16.10
N ASP A 181 16.16 6.03 -15.81
CA ASP A 181 16.93 6.87 -16.76
C ASP A 181 18.25 6.21 -17.21
N ARG A 182 18.86 5.38 -16.34
CA ARG A 182 20.09 4.63 -16.64
C ARG A 182 19.84 3.22 -17.19
N CYS A 183 18.59 2.87 -17.49
CA CYS A 183 18.20 1.53 -17.97
C CYS A 183 18.59 0.39 -17.00
N GLU A 184 18.68 0.67 -15.70
CA GLU A 184 19.04 -0.33 -14.67
C GLU A 184 17.80 -1.16 -14.25
N TYR A 185 17.12 -1.77 -15.20
CA TYR A 185 15.82 -2.44 -15.00
C TYR A 185 15.86 -3.61 -14.04
N ILE A 186 16.98 -4.31 -13.93
CA ILE A 186 17.17 -5.40 -12.96
C ILE A 186 17.13 -4.83 -11.53
N LYS A 187 17.77 -3.68 -11.28
CA LYS A 187 17.71 -3.02 -9.96
C LYS A 187 16.29 -2.56 -9.62
N LEU A 188 15.57 -2.03 -10.61
CA LEU A 188 14.16 -1.65 -10.46
C LEU A 188 13.31 -2.86 -10.09
N HIS A 189 13.53 -4.00 -10.75
CA HIS A 189 12.81 -5.23 -10.45
C HIS A 189 13.10 -5.72 -9.03
N LEU A 190 14.35 -5.72 -8.60
CA LEU A 190 14.74 -6.08 -7.24
C LEU A 190 14.11 -5.14 -6.20
N SER A 191 14.02 -3.82 -6.50
CA SER A 191 13.34 -2.86 -5.64
C SER A 191 11.83 -3.13 -5.57
N THR A 192 11.19 -3.45 -6.68
CA THR A 192 9.75 -3.79 -6.72
C THR A 192 9.45 -5.02 -5.85
N LEU A 193 10.25 -6.08 -5.99
CA LEU A 193 10.16 -7.29 -5.15
C LEU A 193 10.38 -6.94 -3.66
N LYS A 194 11.39 -6.12 -3.37
CA LYS A 194 11.67 -5.69 -1.99
C LYS A 194 10.53 -4.88 -1.39
N LYS A 195 9.91 -3.99 -2.15
CA LYS A 195 8.77 -3.20 -1.66
C LYS A 195 7.57 -4.08 -1.35
N VAL A 196 7.28 -5.09 -2.16
CA VAL A 196 6.23 -6.08 -1.86
C VAL A 196 6.55 -6.85 -0.57
N ASP A 197 7.82 -7.27 -0.38
CA ASP A 197 8.26 -7.90 0.87
C ASP A 197 8.10 -6.97 2.09
N VAL A 198 8.45 -5.68 1.95
CA VAL A 198 8.27 -4.68 3.01
C VAL A 198 6.78 -4.50 3.35
N LEU A 199 5.91 -4.37 2.35
CA LEU A 199 4.47 -4.23 2.56
C LEU A 199 3.87 -5.47 3.22
N TYR A 200 4.29 -6.66 2.79
CA TYR A 200 3.92 -7.92 3.45
C TYR A 200 4.31 -7.94 4.93
N ASN A 201 5.55 -7.58 5.25
CA ASN A 201 6.04 -7.53 6.62
C ASN A 201 5.26 -6.55 7.49
N ILE A 202 4.96 -5.36 6.97
CA ILE A 202 4.17 -4.34 7.67
C ILE A 202 2.75 -4.85 7.91
N LEU A 203 2.09 -5.39 6.88
CA LEU A 203 0.75 -5.94 6.98
C LEU A 203 0.68 -7.09 7.99
N ASN A 204 1.61 -8.04 7.90
CA ASN A 204 1.66 -9.20 8.79
C ASN A 204 1.87 -8.78 10.25
N ARG A 205 2.76 -7.80 10.50
CA ARG A 205 2.94 -7.24 11.86
C ARG A 205 1.70 -6.49 12.33
N GLN A 206 0.98 -5.80 11.43
CA GLN A 206 -0.27 -5.13 11.77
C GLN A 206 -1.35 -6.12 12.17
N VAL A 207 -1.57 -7.17 11.38
CA VAL A 207 -2.55 -8.23 11.67
C VAL A 207 -2.23 -8.93 13.00
N ASN A 208 -0.96 -9.21 13.26
CA ASN A 208 -0.49 -9.87 14.49
C ASN A 208 -0.33 -8.90 15.69
N GLY A 209 -0.68 -7.61 15.57
CA GLY A 209 -0.57 -6.62 16.65
C GLY A 209 0.87 -6.31 17.11
N THR A 210 1.88 -6.64 16.28
CA THR A 210 3.31 -6.45 16.59
C THR A 210 3.95 -5.30 15.84
N LEU A 211 3.19 -4.57 15.00
CA LEU A 211 3.70 -3.40 14.28
C LEU A 211 4.07 -2.29 15.26
N LYS A 212 5.32 -1.83 15.17
CA LYS A 212 5.80 -0.65 15.90
C LYS A 212 5.53 0.60 15.10
N THR A 213 5.01 1.63 15.76
CA THR A 213 4.69 2.93 15.17
C THR A 213 5.18 4.05 16.10
N ASN A 214 5.19 5.29 15.62
CA ASN A 214 5.48 6.45 16.47
C ASN A 214 4.36 6.75 17.51
N THR A 215 3.20 6.09 17.35
CA THR A 215 2.08 6.31 18.26
C THR A 215 2.32 5.57 19.56
N ASN A 216 2.37 6.30 20.67
CA ASN A 216 2.56 5.71 21.99
C ASN A 216 1.33 4.84 22.34
N LYS A 217 1.55 3.55 22.62
CA LYS A 217 0.48 2.59 23.01
C LYS A 217 -0.34 3.11 24.20
N PHE A 218 0.30 3.80 25.14
CA PHE A 218 -0.37 4.40 26.30
C PHE A 218 -1.33 5.52 25.88
N LYS A 219 -0.94 6.36 24.91
CA LYS A 219 -1.79 7.41 24.35
C LYS A 219 -2.97 6.86 23.56
N GLN A 220 -2.78 5.72 22.88
CA GLN A 220 -3.88 5.01 22.21
C GLN A 220 -4.87 4.46 23.25
N LEU A 221 -4.40 3.80 24.29
CA LEU A 221 -5.24 3.27 25.36
C LEU A 221 -6.06 4.36 26.05
N ILE A 222 -5.42 5.50 26.36
CA ILE A 222 -6.11 6.68 26.91
C ILE A 222 -7.20 7.17 25.97
N ASN A 223 -6.91 7.33 24.68
CA ASN A 223 -7.90 7.77 23.71
C ASN A 223 -9.07 6.77 23.57
N GLU A 224 -8.80 5.48 23.62
CA GLU A 224 -9.83 4.42 23.61
C GLU A 224 -10.77 4.52 24.82
N VAL A 225 -10.20 4.79 26.01
CA VAL A 225 -10.99 4.99 27.23
C VAL A 225 -11.87 6.24 27.12
N PHE A 226 -11.32 7.37 26.66
CA PHE A 226 -12.08 8.63 26.50
C PHE A 226 -13.16 8.55 25.40
N GLU A 227 -12.94 7.76 24.37
CA GLU A 227 -13.90 7.53 23.28
C GLU A 227 -14.96 6.48 23.63
N SER A 228 -14.77 5.72 24.71
CA SER A 228 -15.69 4.66 25.09
C SER A 228 -17.07 5.23 25.46
N PRO A 229 -18.18 4.56 25.07
CA PRO A 229 -19.54 4.98 25.44
C PRO A 229 -19.72 5.09 26.95
N ILE A 230 -19.09 4.19 27.70
CA ILE A 230 -19.14 4.15 29.16
C ILE A 230 -18.52 5.42 29.76
N TYR A 231 -17.35 5.84 29.26
CA TYR A 231 -16.72 7.07 29.75
C TYR A 231 -17.54 8.32 29.42
N LYS A 232 -18.15 8.37 28.21
CA LYS A 232 -19.04 9.50 27.82
C LYS A 232 -20.28 9.57 28.73
N ILE A 233 -20.86 8.43 29.08
CA ILE A 233 -22.00 8.38 30.02
C ILE A 233 -21.55 8.82 31.44
N LEU A 234 -20.42 8.30 31.93
CA LEU A 234 -19.90 8.64 33.25
C LEU A 234 -19.52 10.15 33.36
N SER A 235 -18.93 10.70 32.29
CA SER A 235 -18.59 12.13 32.24
C SER A 235 -19.86 13.01 32.27
N LEU A 236 -20.92 12.59 31.55
CA LEU A 236 -22.20 13.30 31.55
C LEU A 236 -22.86 13.29 32.96
N ILE A 237 -22.83 12.11 33.62
CA ILE A 237 -23.32 11.98 35.00
C ILE A 237 -22.51 12.85 35.96
N GLY A 238 -21.19 12.89 35.81
CA GLY A 238 -20.31 13.77 36.63
C GLY A 238 -20.61 15.25 36.44
N VAL A 239 -20.84 15.71 35.20
CA VAL A 239 -21.23 17.08 34.90
C VAL A 239 -22.61 17.42 35.52
N LEU A 240 -23.59 16.52 35.35
CA LEU A 240 -24.93 16.69 35.95
C LEU A 240 -24.87 16.77 37.46
N TRP A 241 -24.04 15.91 38.10
CA TRP A 241 -23.84 15.93 39.54
C TRP A 241 -23.23 17.28 40.05
N THR A 242 -22.23 17.81 39.33
CA THR A 242 -21.64 19.10 39.68
C THR A 242 -22.63 20.26 39.53
N VAL A 243 -23.44 20.26 38.46
CA VAL A 243 -24.49 21.30 38.26
C VAL A 243 -25.57 21.26 39.36
N ILE A 244 -25.93 20.08 39.85
CA ILE A 244 -26.96 19.91 40.89
C ILE A 244 -26.37 20.22 42.28
N SER A 245 -25.11 19.88 42.55
CA SER A 245 -24.48 20.07 43.88
C SER A 245 -24.06 21.49 44.17
N ILE A 246 -23.69 22.32 43.19
CA ILE A 246 -23.30 23.72 43.38
C ILE A 246 -24.39 24.56 44.03
N PRO A 247 -25.67 24.56 43.59
CA PRO A 247 -26.73 25.34 44.25
C PRO A 247 -27.04 24.88 45.65
N LEU A 248 -26.80 23.60 45.98
CA LEU A 248 -27.02 23.04 47.32
C LEU A 248 -25.94 23.51 48.33
N PHE A 249 -24.73 23.79 47.84
CA PHE A 249 -23.62 24.29 48.68
C PHE A 249 -23.79 25.76 49.06
N PHE A 250 -24.44 26.57 48.24
CA PHE A 250 -24.69 28.01 48.49
C PHE A 250 -26.00 28.28 49.24
N LYS A 251 -26.78 27.24 49.60
CA LYS A 251 -28.01 27.36 50.40
C LYS A 251 -27.83 27.11 51.90
N LYS A 252 -26.58 27.05 52.39
CA LYS A 252 -26.21 27.06 53.77
C LYS A 252 -25.55 28.43 54.05
#